data_728e5cb1c237bc763e889f921c33f804
#
_entry.id   728e5cb1c237bc763e889f921c33f804
#
_cell.length_a   1.000
_cell.length_b   1.000
_cell.length_c   1.000
_cell.angle_alpha   90.00
_cell.angle_beta   90.00
_cell.angle_gamma   90.00
#
_symmetry.space_group_name_H-M   'P 1'
#
loop_
_entity.id
_entity.type
_entity.pdbx_description
1 polymer ?
#
loop_
_entity_poly.entity_id
_entity_poly.type
_entity_poly.pdbx_seq_one_letter_code
_entity_poly.pdbx_strand_id
1 'polypeptide(L)'
;SSVSITKEYLDKDTAQEFNASTDELMYCVRRVRTADDIKIVYMVSYYPLETHLPMDPERIRNSIYEILDYTGSGVPTHIVEKIRAELPNEETVEALNISKTQPILYRSRIGYSEEHKLVELSKCYFRGDLYSYCITTSNEE
;
A
#
# COMPACT_ATOMS: atom_id res chain seq x y z
N SER A 1 -13.43 4.52 -7.82
CA SER A 1 -12.10 4.03 -7.46
C SER A 1 -11.23 3.83 -8.70
N SER A 2 -9.96 4.11 -8.60
CA SER A 2 -9.01 3.91 -9.69
C SER A 2 -7.91 2.94 -9.27
N VAL A 3 -7.37 2.21 -10.25
CA VAL A 3 -6.25 1.28 -10.05
C VAL A 3 -5.32 1.39 -11.25
N SER A 4 -4.02 1.42 -11.01
CA SER A 4 -3.01 1.32 -12.05
C SER A 4 -1.91 0.37 -11.61
N ILE A 5 -1.21 -0.20 -12.58
CA ILE A 5 -0.04 -1.05 -12.31
C ILE A 5 1.07 -0.71 -13.29
N THR A 6 2.28 -0.58 -12.76
CA THR A 6 3.50 -0.31 -13.52
C THR A 6 4.63 -1.16 -12.95
N LYS A 7 5.79 -1.11 -13.60
CA LYS A 7 7.03 -1.66 -13.06
C LYS A 7 7.97 -0.49 -12.79
N GLU A 8 8.43 -0.38 -11.56
CA GLU A 8 9.23 0.77 -11.12
C GLU A 8 10.31 0.33 -10.14
N TYR A 9 11.34 1.14 -10.05
CA TYR A 9 12.29 1.05 -8.93
C TYR A 9 11.74 1.87 -7.76
N LEU A 10 12.10 1.48 -6.54
CA LEU A 10 11.75 2.27 -5.36
C LEU A 10 12.48 3.62 -5.43
N ASP A 11 11.79 4.69 -5.09
CA ASP A 11 12.44 5.98 -4.89
C ASP A 11 13.27 5.96 -3.59
N LYS A 12 14.13 6.96 -3.41
CA LYS A 12 15.02 7.03 -2.25
C LYS A 12 14.27 7.02 -0.92
N ASP A 13 13.19 7.80 -0.84
CA ASP A 13 12.45 7.93 0.42
C ASP A 13 11.76 6.62 0.80
N THR A 14 11.16 5.94 -0.16
CA THR A 14 10.53 4.64 0.05
C THR A 14 11.57 3.59 0.43
N ALA A 15 12.68 3.54 -0.30
CA ALA A 15 13.76 2.59 -0.01
C ALA A 15 14.33 2.81 1.39
N GLN A 16 14.51 4.06 1.79
CA GLN A 16 15.00 4.39 3.13
C GLN A 16 14.01 3.99 4.21
N GLU A 17 12.72 4.28 4.02
CA GLU A 17 11.68 3.93 5.00
C GLU A 17 11.58 2.44 5.25
N PHE A 18 11.69 1.63 4.19
CA PHE A 18 11.56 0.17 4.30
C PHE A 18 12.89 -0.55 4.40
N ASN A 19 14.01 0.19 4.43
CA ASN A 19 15.35 -0.38 4.42
C ASN A 19 15.55 -1.35 3.23
N ALA A 20 15.13 -0.91 2.06
CA ALA A 20 15.13 -1.68 0.82
C ALA A 20 16.06 -1.07 -0.22
N SER A 21 16.33 -1.80 -1.30
CA SER A 21 17.21 -1.36 -2.39
C SER A 21 16.44 -0.55 -3.42
N THR A 22 17.11 0.45 -4.03
CA THR A 22 16.60 1.18 -5.19
C THR A 22 16.97 0.50 -6.50
N ASP A 23 17.71 -0.62 -6.47
CA ASP A 23 18.25 -1.29 -7.66
C ASP A 23 17.39 -2.43 -8.17
N GLU A 24 16.29 -2.73 -7.48
CA GLU A 24 15.41 -3.82 -7.85
C GLU A 24 14.11 -3.29 -8.47
N LEU A 25 13.78 -3.78 -9.67
CA LEU A 25 12.52 -3.45 -10.33
C LEU A 25 11.38 -4.22 -9.69
N MET A 26 10.28 -3.54 -9.38
CA MET A 26 9.13 -4.13 -8.71
C MET A 26 7.83 -3.73 -9.42
N TYR A 27 6.79 -4.52 -9.23
CA TYR A 27 5.45 -4.04 -9.57
C TYR A 27 5.07 -2.92 -8.62
N CYS A 28 4.45 -1.88 -9.16
CA CYS A 28 3.90 -0.78 -8.38
C CYS A 28 2.41 -0.66 -8.70
N VAL A 29 1.58 -0.88 -7.69
CA VAL A 29 0.12 -0.76 -7.81
C VAL A 29 -0.32 0.50 -7.08
N ARG A 30 -0.94 1.42 -7.81
CA ARG A 30 -1.50 2.65 -7.24
C ARG A 30 -3.01 2.53 -7.26
N ARG A 31 -3.62 2.89 -6.15
CA ARG A 31 -5.07 2.76 -5.99
C ARG A 31 -5.63 3.95 -5.23
N VAL A 32 -6.74 4.48 -5.72
CA VAL A 32 -7.54 5.45 -4.97
C VAL A 32 -8.89 4.81 -4.69
N ARG A 33 -9.30 4.79 -3.43
CA ARG A 33 -10.62 4.31 -3.04
C ARG A 33 -11.52 5.49 -2.73
N THR A 34 -12.76 5.41 -3.23
CA THR A 34 -13.78 6.43 -3.03
C THR A 34 -15.00 5.81 -2.34
N ALA A 35 -15.71 6.64 -1.57
CA ALA A 35 -17.01 6.31 -1.01
C ALA A 35 -17.89 7.55 -1.22
N ASP A 36 -19.08 7.37 -1.81
CA ASP A 36 -19.99 8.47 -2.11
C ASP A 36 -19.31 9.61 -2.88
N ASP A 37 -18.51 9.25 -3.89
CA ASP A 37 -17.74 10.17 -4.73
C ASP A 37 -16.64 10.95 -4.01
N ILE A 38 -16.38 10.63 -2.75
CA ILE A 38 -15.30 11.23 -1.98
C ILE A 38 -14.11 10.28 -1.97
N LYS A 39 -12.94 10.79 -2.36
CA LYS A 39 -11.70 10.02 -2.33
C LYS A 39 -11.18 9.96 -0.89
N ILE A 40 -11.06 8.75 -0.36
CA ILE A 40 -10.75 8.52 1.06
C ILE A 40 -9.30 8.14 1.28
N VAL A 41 -8.75 7.27 0.42
CA VAL A 41 -7.39 6.75 0.61
C VAL A 41 -6.67 6.61 -0.72
N TYR A 42 -5.39 6.97 -0.73
CA TYR A 42 -4.45 6.73 -1.80
C TYR A 42 -3.44 5.68 -1.33
N MET A 43 -3.28 4.61 -2.10
CA MET A 43 -2.41 3.49 -1.76
C MET A 43 -1.38 3.27 -2.84
N VAL A 44 -0.12 3.11 -2.43
CA VAL A 44 0.99 2.76 -3.32
C VAL A 44 1.62 1.49 -2.77
N SER A 45 1.50 0.40 -3.50
CA SER A 45 1.98 -0.91 -3.05
C SER A 45 2.99 -1.47 -4.04
N TYR A 46 4.04 -2.09 -3.52
CA TYR A 46 5.11 -2.69 -4.32
C TYR A 46 5.18 -4.18 -4.07
N TYR A 47 5.36 -4.94 -5.14
CA TYR A 47 5.46 -6.40 -5.10
C TYR A 47 6.66 -6.86 -5.91
N PRO A 48 7.42 -7.88 -5.45
CA PRO A 48 8.53 -8.42 -6.23
C PRO A 48 8.07 -8.94 -7.60
N LEU A 49 8.94 -8.86 -8.62
CA LEU A 49 8.60 -9.36 -9.96
C LEU A 49 8.32 -10.85 -9.98
N GLU A 50 8.93 -11.62 -9.08
CA GLU A 50 8.68 -13.06 -8.96
C GLU A 50 7.24 -13.40 -8.56
N THR A 51 6.47 -12.37 -8.13
CA THR A 51 5.04 -12.51 -7.84
C THR A 51 4.23 -12.79 -9.11
N HIS A 52 4.74 -12.40 -10.28
CA HIS A 52 4.08 -12.59 -11.59
C HIS A 52 2.66 -12.01 -11.63
N LEU A 53 2.51 -10.75 -11.19
CA LEU A 53 1.22 -10.07 -11.25
C LEU A 53 0.79 -9.84 -12.70
N PRO A 54 -0.52 -9.96 -13.00
CA PRO A 54 -1.02 -9.53 -14.30
C PRO A 54 -0.91 -8.03 -14.44
N MET A 55 -0.45 -7.55 -15.59
CA MET A 55 -0.34 -6.12 -15.89
C MET A 55 -1.69 -5.58 -16.38
N ASP A 56 -2.77 -5.98 -15.72
CA ASP A 56 -4.13 -5.60 -16.04
C ASP A 56 -4.80 -5.04 -14.79
N PRO A 57 -5.06 -3.71 -14.73
CA PRO A 57 -5.66 -3.09 -13.55
C PRO A 57 -7.01 -3.70 -13.15
N GLU A 58 -7.82 -4.14 -14.12
CA GLU A 58 -9.12 -4.72 -13.81
C GLU A 58 -9.01 -6.04 -13.08
N ARG A 59 -8.00 -6.83 -13.37
CA ARG A 59 -7.76 -8.10 -12.67
C ARG A 59 -7.25 -7.88 -11.25
N ILE A 60 -6.57 -6.77 -11.00
CA ILE A 60 -5.99 -6.45 -9.68
C ILE A 60 -7.04 -5.78 -8.79
N ARG A 61 -8.03 -5.12 -9.39
CA ARG A 61 -8.99 -4.27 -8.69
C ARG A 61 -9.68 -4.96 -7.51
N ASN A 62 -10.05 -6.22 -7.65
CA ASN A 62 -10.89 -6.91 -6.68
C ASN A 62 -10.12 -7.41 -5.45
N SER A 63 -9.07 -8.21 -5.64
CA SER A 63 -8.29 -8.72 -4.52
C SER A 63 -6.89 -9.12 -4.95
N ILE A 64 -5.91 -8.36 -4.48
CA ILE A 64 -4.50 -8.66 -4.74
C ILE A 64 -4.07 -9.94 -3.99
N TYR A 65 -4.61 -10.20 -2.81
CA TYR A 65 -4.21 -11.37 -2.03
C TYR A 65 -4.69 -12.68 -2.66
N GLU A 66 -5.83 -12.69 -3.33
CA GLU A 66 -6.28 -13.86 -4.07
C GLU A 66 -5.32 -14.16 -5.22
N ILE A 67 -4.82 -13.13 -5.89
CA ILE A 67 -3.84 -13.29 -6.98
C ILE A 67 -2.52 -13.81 -6.44
N LEU A 68 -2.04 -13.28 -5.31
CA LEU A 68 -0.81 -13.73 -4.67
C LEU A 68 -0.89 -15.20 -4.28
N ASP A 69 -2.02 -15.64 -3.75
CA ASP A 69 -2.23 -17.02 -3.38
C ASP A 69 -2.24 -17.93 -4.62
N TYR A 70 -2.96 -17.53 -5.66
CA TYR A 70 -3.06 -18.27 -6.91
C TYR A 70 -1.71 -18.43 -7.61
N THR A 71 -0.87 -17.41 -7.63
CA THR A 71 0.44 -17.45 -8.28
C THR A 71 1.50 -18.21 -7.48
N GLY A 72 1.18 -18.65 -6.26
CA GLY A 72 2.12 -19.37 -5.40
C GLY A 72 3.05 -18.48 -4.59
N SER A 73 2.90 -17.16 -4.69
CA SER A 73 3.69 -16.22 -3.88
C SER A 73 3.20 -16.15 -2.44
N GLY A 74 1.95 -16.59 -2.20
CA GLY A 74 1.33 -16.59 -0.89
C GLY A 74 0.94 -15.21 -0.41
N VAL A 75 0.17 -15.18 0.68
CA VAL A 75 -0.16 -13.94 1.37
C VAL A 75 0.88 -13.69 2.47
N PRO A 76 1.08 -12.44 2.90
CA PRO A 76 2.01 -12.18 3.99
C PRO A 76 1.50 -12.80 5.29
N THR A 77 2.40 -13.44 6.04
CA THR A 77 2.09 -14.05 7.33
C THR A 77 2.70 -13.27 8.50
N HIS A 78 3.69 -12.45 8.22
CA HIS A 78 4.31 -11.56 9.19
C HIS A 78 4.25 -10.14 8.64
N ILE A 79 3.55 -9.25 9.34
CA ILE A 79 3.29 -7.90 8.89
C ILE A 79 3.76 -6.91 9.95
N VAL A 80 4.52 -5.90 9.52
CA VAL A 80 4.89 -4.78 10.36
C VAL A 80 4.22 -3.52 9.81
N GLU A 81 3.45 -2.85 10.64
CA GLU A 81 2.77 -1.60 10.28
C GLU A 81 3.25 -0.47 11.17
N LYS A 82 3.38 0.70 10.58
CA LYS A 82 3.65 1.94 11.29
C LYS A 82 2.60 2.96 10.88
N ILE A 83 2.08 3.69 11.85
CA ILE A 83 1.04 4.70 11.62
C ILE A 83 1.53 6.01 12.20
N ARG A 84 1.41 7.08 11.42
CA ARG A 84 1.78 8.41 11.88
C ARG A 84 0.91 9.47 11.22
N ALA A 85 0.80 10.61 11.87
CA ALA A 85 0.15 11.79 11.30
C ALA A 85 1.18 12.55 10.45
N GLU A 86 0.76 12.97 9.26
CA GLU A 86 1.60 13.81 8.38
C GLU A 86 0.75 14.77 7.57
N LEU A 87 1.42 15.74 6.97
CA LEU A 87 0.83 16.53 5.90
C LEU A 87 1.08 15.82 4.57
N PRO A 88 0.16 15.94 3.60
CA PRO A 88 0.27 15.21 2.36
C PRO A 88 1.40 15.74 1.48
N ASN A 89 2.06 14.83 0.74
CA ASN A 89 2.96 15.21 -0.33
C ASN A 89 2.16 15.62 -1.58
N GLU A 90 2.84 16.13 -2.60
CA GLU A 90 2.17 16.59 -3.82
C GLU A 90 1.38 15.47 -4.52
N GLU A 91 1.93 14.27 -4.58
CA GLU A 91 1.28 13.12 -5.18
C GLU A 91 -0.04 12.81 -4.49
N THR A 92 -0.05 12.83 -3.16
CA THR A 92 -1.26 12.55 -2.36
C THR A 92 -2.29 13.67 -2.50
N VAL A 93 -1.84 14.92 -2.50
CA VAL A 93 -2.72 16.08 -2.73
C VAL A 93 -3.47 15.91 -4.05
N GLU A 94 -2.76 15.58 -5.11
CA GLU A 94 -3.35 15.38 -6.43
C GLU A 94 -4.26 14.15 -6.47
N ALA A 95 -3.80 13.03 -5.91
CA ALA A 95 -4.56 11.78 -5.95
C ALA A 95 -5.87 11.88 -5.19
N LEU A 96 -5.89 12.53 -4.04
CA LEU A 96 -7.07 12.67 -3.20
C LEU A 96 -7.85 13.95 -3.42
N ASN A 97 -7.33 14.86 -4.24
CA ASN A 97 -7.94 16.17 -4.48
C ASN A 97 -8.21 16.92 -3.16
N ILE A 98 -7.19 17.03 -2.35
CA ILE A 98 -7.25 17.68 -1.03
C ILE A 98 -6.30 18.87 -0.97
N SER A 99 -6.47 19.69 0.08
CA SER A 99 -5.52 20.76 0.38
C SER A 99 -4.21 20.20 0.92
N LYS A 100 -3.10 20.88 0.63
CA LYS A 100 -1.80 20.53 1.21
C LYS A 100 -1.75 20.70 2.73
N THR A 101 -2.76 21.35 3.33
CA THR A 101 -2.88 21.53 4.78
C THR A 101 -3.79 20.48 5.41
N GLN A 102 -4.41 19.60 4.62
CA GLN A 102 -5.27 18.53 5.13
C GLN A 102 -4.44 17.47 5.82
N PRO A 103 -4.62 17.21 7.11
CA PRO A 103 -3.89 16.14 7.80
C PRO A 103 -4.19 14.76 7.20
N ILE A 104 -3.16 13.95 7.12
CA ILE A 104 -3.20 12.58 6.62
C ILE A 104 -2.83 11.64 7.74
N LEU A 105 -3.55 10.53 7.85
CA LEU A 105 -3.10 9.39 8.62
C LEU A 105 -2.34 8.48 7.66
N TYR A 106 -1.03 8.38 7.85
CA TYR A 106 -0.17 7.59 6.99
C TYR A 106 0.14 6.24 7.63
N ARG A 107 -0.05 5.17 6.86
CA ARG A 107 0.29 3.82 7.31
C ARG A 107 1.26 3.18 6.32
N SER A 108 2.43 2.80 6.81
CA SER A 108 3.35 1.95 6.05
C SER A 108 3.16 0.50 6.50
N ARG A 109 3.27 -0.41 5.56
CA ARG A 109 3.16 -1.84 5.83
C ARG A 109 4.24 -2.59 5.06
N ILE A 110 4.95 -3.49 5.76
CA ILE A 110 5.85 -4.42 5.12
C ILE A 110 5.41 -5.83 5.50
N GLY A 111 5.21 -6.69 4.51
CA GLY A 111 4.72 -8.04 4.69
C GLY A 111 5.74 -9.07 4.22
N TYR A 112 5.93 -10.11 5.02
CA TYR A 112 6.85 -11.22 4.76
C TYR A 112 6.09 -12.54 4.76
N SER A 113 6.59 -13.51 3.97
CA SER A 113 6.10 -14.88 3.99
C SER A 113 6.63 -15.63 5.22
N GLU A 114 6.16 -16.87 5.41
CA GLU A 114 6.67 -17.75 6.46
C GLU A 114 8.18 -17.98 6.34
N GLU A 115 8.72 -17.91 5.13
CA GLU A 115 10.15 -18.08 4.86
C GLU A 115 10.92 -16.76 4.98
N HIS A 116 10.31 -15.72 5.53
CA HIS A 116 10.87 -14.37 5.69
C HIS A 116 11.26 -13.71 4.37
N LYS A 117 10.59 -14.07 3.28
CA LYS A 117 10.74 -13.38 2.00
C LYS A 117 9.77 -12.21 1.93
N LEU A 118 10.22 -11.14 1.31
CA LEU A 118 9.37 -9.97 1.10
C LEU A 118 8.20 -10.32 0.19
N VAL A 119 6.98 -10.04 0.64
CA VAL A 119 5.75 -10.22 -0.15
C VAL A 119 5.24 -8.88 -0.66
N GLU A 120 5.17 -7.87 0.21
CA GLU A 120 4.70 -6.54 -0.21
C GLU A 120 5.27 -5.43 0.66
N LEU A 121 5.41 -4.26 0.03
CA LEU A 121 5.59 -2.97 0.70
C LEU A 121 4.38 -2.11 0.35
N SER A 122 3.78 -1.42 1.32
CA SER A 122 2.60 -0.63 1.05
C SER A 122 2.63 0.68 1.80
N LYS A 123 2.24 1.76 1.11
CA LYS A 123 2.09 3.09 1.67
C LYS A 123 0.64 3.51 1.47
N CYS A 124 -0.08 3.75 2.58
CA CYS A 124 -1.48 4.14 2.55
C CYS A 124 -1.64 5.52 3.15
N TYR A 125 -2.23 6.42 2.39
CA TYR A 125 -2.46 7.81 2.78
C TYR A 125 -3.95 8.02 2.93
N PHE A 126 -4.42 8.05 4.19
CA PHE A 126 -5.84 8.22 4.50
C PHE A 126 -6.13 9.69 4.82
N ARG A 127 -7.25 10.20 4.33
CA ARG A 127 -7.73 11.50 4.77
C ARG A 127 -8.03 11.45 6.27
N GLY A 128 -7.32 12.27 7.03
CA GLY A 128 -7.42 12.25 8.49
C GLY A 128 -8.76 12.71 9.04
N ASP A 129 -9.52 13.46 8.24
CA ASP A 129 -10.85 13.92 8.62
C ASP A 129 -11.96 12.87 8.39
N LEU A 130 -11.67 11.83 7.61
CA LEU A 130 -12.65 10.81 7.23
C LEU A 130 -12.31 9.41 7.72
N TYR A 131 -11.12 9.22 8.29
CA TYR A 131 -10.63 7.90 8.68
C TYR A 131 -10.13 7.90 10.10
N SER A 132 -10.49 6.86 10.84
CA SER A 132 -9.93 6.61 12.16
C SER A 132 -9.42 5.17 12.21
N TYR A 133 -8.34 4.96 12.95
CA TYR A 133 -7.77 3.64 13.16
C TYR A 133 -8.25 3.11 14.51
N CYS A 134 -8.87 1.92 14.50
CA CYS A 134 -9.42 1.32 15.72
C CYS A 134 -8.75 -0.03 15.97
N ILE A 135 -8.26 -0.22 17.18
CA ILE A 135 -7.67 -1.48 17.64
C ILE A 135 -8.50 -1.99 18.80
N THR A 136 -8.92 -3.24 18.70
CA THR A 136 -9.60 -3.91 19.81
C THR A 136 -8.68 -5.02 20.32
N THR A 137 -8.39 -4.98 21.60
CA THR A 137 -7.57 -6.00 22.24
C THR A 137 -8.45 -6.77 23.21
N SER A 138 -8.36 -8.09 23.11
CA SER A 138 -9.09 -8.99 24.00
C SER A 138 -8.09 -9.78 24.82
N ASN A 139 -8.30 -9.79 26.13
CA ASN A 139 -7.46 -10.55 27.05
C ASN A 139 -8.27 -11.74 27.58
N GLU A 140 -8.08 -12.90 26.92
CA GLU A 140 -8.74 -14.13 27.30
C GLU A 140 -7.72 -15.11 27.89
N GLU A 141 -8.08 -15.72 29.00
CA GLU A 141 -7.26 -16.74 29.66
C GLU A 141 -7.81 -18.14 29.46
#